data_8520d6be24316d11fd2f60a26850905a
#
_entry.id   8520d6be24316d11fd2f60a26850905a
#
_cell.length_a   1.000
_cell.length_b   1.000
_cell.length_c   1.000
_cell.angle_alpha   90.00
_cell.angle_beta   90.00
_cell.angle_gamma   90.00
#
_symmetry.space_group_name_H-M   'P 1'
#
loop_
_entity.id
_entity.type
_entity.pdbx_description
1 polymer ?
#
loop_
_entity_poly.entity_id
_entity_poly.type
_entity_poly.pdbx_seq_one_letter_code
_entity_poly.pdbx_strand_id
1 'polypeptide(L)'
;MSARAANRRIRLLLAVLIVAFGIAFLRAAWLQGVRASSFGRLASSQHSEDVVIPAARGTIYDRGGVQLAIGEQAQTVFADPRRVTDPRGEAATIARIMRLDANEVYRAITDRTRGFVYLARKADPALAAKLARKGLPGLGFYPEERRFYPQLNLASQVLGYAGVDNRGLAGLELGLDKQLAGRPGRERIVKDASGQAIDTVVSRAARDGQDVYTTLDHTIQANAQAVLRDTVLRWHARSATAIVLDPATGAVRAMAVAPGFDANKYPSVWRALQRNRAVTDTYEPGSTFKLVTVAGVLSDRLVSPSTRFVLPYEIQVADRRIHDAEPRGTETLSVSQILSRSSNVGAITLAQRMGTHRLIQWIQRFGFGKRTGIDFPGESPGIVLPENRWSGSSIGNIPIGQGIAVTPIQMAAAYAAIANRGKWVQPHLVDHVGDGRVMRPARRRIVSGWVASQLMAMLKNVVAEGTGTLAAVPGYQVAGKTGTAAKPDPEGGYSDSRYVASFVGVVPASRPRLVILVSVDEPKGAIWGGVVAAPAFAQIAKFDLQYLNGGVPPDAPATATATASSP
;
A
#
# COMPACT_ATOMS: atom_id res chain seq x y z
N MET A 1 78.60 -9.15 68.47
CA MET A 1 78.00 -9.89 67.38
C MET A 1 79.12 -10.34 66.41
N SER A 2 79.35 -11.62 66.21
CA SER A 2 80.46 -12.06 65.41
C SER A 2 80.20 -11.73 63.90
N ALA A 3 81.23 -11.28 63.17
CA ALA A 3 81.15 -10.97 61.72
C ALA A 3 80.55 -12.07 60.87
N ARG A 4 80.62 -13.34 61.32
CA ARG A 4 79.99 -14.49 60.68
C ARG A 4 78.42 -14.46 60.70
N ALA A 5 77.83 -13.95 61.81
CA ALA A 5 76.39 -13.82 61.94
C ALA A 5 75.81 -12.68 61.07
N ALA A 6 76.56 -11.57 60.96
CA ALA A 6 76.23 -10.43 60.10
C ALA A 6 76.26 -10.84 58.62
N ASN A 7 77.31 -11.53 58.17
CA ASN A 7 77.44 -12.04 56.78
C ASN A 7 76.35 -13.10 56.42
N ARG A 8 75.90 -13.90 57.34
CA ARG A 8 74.84 -14.85 57.13
C ARG A 8 73.48 -14.15 56.92
N ARG A 9 73.21 -13.08 57.70
CA ARG A 9 71.98 -12.29 57.50
C ARG A 9 72.00 -11.51 56.21
N ILE A 10 73.16 -10.95 55.82
CA ILE A 10 73.32 -10.21 54.54
C ILE A 10 73.08 -11.18 53.37
N ARG A 11 73.66 -12.38 53.40
CA ARG A 11 73.43 -13.41 52.34
C ARG A 11 71.97 -13.87 52.26
N LEU A 12 71.30 -13.99 53.41
CA LEU A 12 69.90 -14.37 53.50
C LEU A 12 69.00 -13.25 52.94
N LEU A 13 69.26 -12.01 53.25
CA LEU A 13 68.58 -10.82 52.68
C LEU A 13 68.81 -10.71 51.17
N LEU A 14 70.04 -10.96 50.73
CA LEU A 14 70.37 -10.95 49.31
C LEU A 14 69.62 -12.06 48.56
N ALA A 15 69.56 -13.26 49.13
CA ALA A 15 68.81 -14.39 48.53
C ALA A 15 67.31 -14.08 48.45
N VAL A 16 66.71 -13.52 49.48
CA VAL A 16 65.30 -13.10 49.48
C VAL A 16 65.06 -12.01 48.43
N LEU A 17 65.98 -11.05 48.29
CA LEU A 17 65.87 -9.99 47.28
C LEU A 17 65.97 -10.55 45.86
N ILE A 18 66.91 -11.49 45.61
CA ILE A 18 67.04 -12.16 44.28
C ILE A 18 65.78 -12.97 43.95
N VAL A 19 65.19 -13.69 44.91
CA VAL A 19 63.94 -14.45 44.71
C VAL A 19 62.80 -13.47 44.43
N ALA A 20 62.69 -12.36 45.16
CA ALA A 20 61.65 -11.34 44.95
C ALA A 20 61.76 -10.70 43.54
N PHE A 21 62.98 -10.35 43.12
CA PHE A 21 63.21 -9.86 41.76
C PHE A 21 62.95 -10.92 40.68
N GLY A 22 63.31 -12.17 40.95
CA GLY A 22 63.01 -13.29 40.04
C GLY A 22 61.52 -13.48 39.85
N ILE A 23 60.72 -13.44 40.92
CA ILE A 23 59.26 -13.50 40.85
C ILE A 23 58.69 -12.29 40.10
N ALA A 24 59.18 -11.09 40.41
CA ALA A 24 58.74 -9.87 39.70
C ALA A 24 59.05 -9.93 38.19
N PHE A 25 60.25 -10.41 37.85
CA PHE A 25 60.66 -10.58 36.44
C PHE A 25 59.82 -11.64 35.73
N LEU A 26 59.61 -12.81 36.33
CA LEU A 26 58.73 -13.84 35.76
C LEU A 26 57.28 -13.36 35.57
N ARG A 27 56.80 -12.58 36.56
CA ARG A 27 55.46 -11.98 36.44
C ARG A 27 55.39 -10.94 35.33
N ALA A 28 56.43 -10.10 35.20
CA ALA A 28 56.50 -9.12 34.11
C ALA A 28 56.61 -9.83 32.74
N ALA A 29 57.44 -10.83 32.61
CA ALA A 29 57.57 -11.65 31.38
C ALA A 29 56.26 -12.36 31.02
N TRP A 30 55.54 -12.92 32.00
CA TRP A 30 54.23 -13.52 31.79
C TRP A 30 53.15 -12.52 31.36
N LEU A 31 53.10 -11.32 31.98
CA LEU A 31 52.20 -10.25 31.59
C LEU A 31 52.52 -9.70 30.21
N GLN A 32 53.77 -9.50 29.87
CA GLN A 32 54.22 -8.97 28.57
C GLN A 32 54.22 -10.02 27.45
N GLY A 33 54.49 -11.32 27.73
CA GLY A 33 54.51 -12.39 26.73
C GLY A 33 53.16 -13.06 26.54
N VAL A 34 52.55 -13.56 27.63
CA VAL A 34 51.35 -14.41 27.54
C VAL A 34 50.06 -13.58 27.54
N ARG A 35 50.03 -12.51 28.32
CA ARG A 35 48.81 -11.64 28.42
C ARG A 35 48.87 -10.37 27.60
N ALA A 36 49.95 -10.05 26.91
CA ALA A 36 50.09 -8.85 26.11
C ALA A 36 48.95 -8.68 25.06
N SER A 37 48.62 -9.79 24.37
CA SER A 37 47.55 -9.79 23.38
C SER A 37 46.16 -9.61 23.97
N SER A 38 45.91 -10.06 25.21
CA SER A 38 44.63 -9.90 25.90
C SER A 38 44.49 -8.48 26.48
N PHE A 39 45.54 -7.94 27.03
CA PHE A 39 45.55 -6.56 27.50
C PHE A 39 45.54 -5.53 26.37
N GLY A 40 46.21 -5.84 25.24
CA GLY A 40 46.14 -5.02 24.03
C GLY A 40 44.73 -4.97 23.46
N ARG A 41 44.00 -6.08 23.47
CA ARG A 41 42.59 -6.12 23.05
C ARG A 41 41.69 -5.35 24.02
N LEU A 42 41.88 -5.48 25.32
CA LEU A 42 41.15 -4.69 26.34
C LEU A 42 41.43 -3.19 26.20
N ALA A 43 42.67 -2.79 26.03
CA ALA A 43 43.05 -1.41 25.81
C ALA A 43 42.46 -0.85 24.52
N SER A 44 42.54 -1.60 23.41
CA SER A 44 41.95 -1.17 22.15
C SER A 44 40.42 -1.11 22.21
N SER A 45 39.76 -1.99 22.98
CA SER A 45 38.28 -1.93 23.17
C SER A 45 37.85 -0.77 24.09
N GLN A 46 38.71 -0.29 25.00
CA GLN A 46 38.44 0.89 25.84
C GLN A 46 38.66 2.19 25.09
N HIS A 47 39.50 2.22 24.06
CA HIS A 47 39.84 3.40 23.28
C HIS A 47 39.19 3.44 21.89
N SER A 48 38.40 2.44 21.50
CA SER A 48 37.72 2.46 20.23
C SER A 48 36.21 2.27 20.39
N GLU A 49 35.43 3.08 19.71
CA GLU A 49 33.98 3.03 19.66
C GLU A 49 33.54 2.82 18.20
N ASP A 50 32.76 1.74 17.95
CA ASP A 50 32.17 1.53 16.64
C ASP A 50 30.85 2.32 16.54
N VAL A 51 30.83 3.33 15.69
CA VAL A 51 29.67 4.18 15.43
C VAL A 51 28.99 3.74 14.14
N VAL A 52 27.68 3.52 14.21
CA VAL A 52 26.85 3.23 13.03
C VAL A 52 26.45 4.56 12.38
N ILE A 53 26.84 4.73 11.10
CA ILE A 53 26.41 5.86 10.28
C ILE A 53 25.09 5.47 9.61
N PRO A 54 23.97 6.12 9.93
CA PRO A 54 22.71 5.81 9.28
C PRO A 54 22.80 6.13 7.78
N ALA A 55 22.20 5.27 6.96
CA ALA A 55 21.96 5.57 5.55
C ALA A 55 20.67 6.38 5.42
N ALA A 56 20.62 7.32 4.48
CA ALA A 56 19.40 8.02 4.13
C ALA A 56 18.39 7.06 3.46
N ARG A 57 17.11 7.24 3.79
CA ARG A 57 16.04 6.45 3.17
C ARG A 57 15.64 7.05 1.83
N GLY A 58 15.61 6.25 0.76
CA GLY A 58 15.22 6.67 -0.58
C GLY A 58 13.87 7.36 -0.62
N THR A 59 13.70 8.32 -1.51
CA THR A 59 12.47 9.08 -1.72
C THR A 59 11.48 8.28 -2.55
N ILE A 60 10.18 8.43 -2.27
CA ILE A 60 9.11 7.89 -3.12
C ILE A 60 8.51 9.06 -3.89
N TYR A 61 8.51 8.92 -5.22
CA TYR A 61 7.97 9.90 -6.16
C TYR A 61 6.70 9.38 -6.83
N ASP A 62 5.84 10.29 -7.26
CA ASP A 62 4.81 9.99 -8.23
C ASP A 62 5.42 9.86 -9.65
N ARG A 63 4.59 9.56 -10.65
CA ARG A 63 5.02 9.44 -12.05
C ARG A 63 5.55 10.75 -12.66
N GLY A 64 5.24 11.87 -12.08
CA GLY A 64 5.64 13.23 -12.51
C GLY A 64 6.86 13.77 -11.74
N GLY A 65 7.42 13.00 -10.80
CA GLY A 65 8.54 13.44 -9.96
C GLY A 65 8.13 14.23 -8.72
N VAL A 66 6.84 14.27 -8.38
CA VAL A 66 6.37 14.88 -7.14
C VAL A 66 6.71 13.98 -5.96
N GLN A 67 7.31 14.54 -4.93
CA GLN A 67 7.71 13.83 -3.72
C GLN A 67 6.48 13.43 -2.89
N LEU A 68 6.30 12.13 -2.68
CA LEU A 68 5.23 11.54 -1.88
C LEU A 68 5.70 11.13 -0.48
N ALA A 69 6.96 10.71 -0.35
CA ALA A 69 7.57 10.38 0.93
C ALA A 69 9.07 10.69 0.88
N ILE A 70 9.57 11.47 1.83
CA ILE A 70 10.95 11.95 1.88
C ILE A 70 11.60 11.67 3.23
N GLY A 71 12.93 11.68 3.26
CA GLY A 71 13.73 11.82 4.47
C GLY A 71 13.88 13.30 4.84
N GLU A 72 13.56 13.65 6.06
CA GLU A 72 13.72 15.00 6.60
C GLU A 72 14.72 14.98 7.74
N GLN A 73 15.61 15.96 7.79
CA GLN A 73 16.56 16.07 8.89
C GLN A 73 15.84 16.27 10.21
N ALA A 74 16.26 15.53 11.22
CA ALA A 74 15.74 15.58 12.57
C ALA A 74 16.89 15.47 13.58
N GLN A 75 16.63 15.75 14.84
CA GLN A 75 17.60 15.64 15.91
C GLN A 75 17.07 14.72 17.00
N THR A 76 17.87 13.76 17.42
CA THR A 76 17.54 12.98 18.62
C THR A 76 18.20 13.63 19.84
N VAL A 77 17.38 13.85 20.86
CA VAL A 77 17.79 14.39 22.15
C VAL A 77 17.88 13.24 23.15
N PHE A 78 19.01 13.09 23.80
CA PHE A 78 19.24 12.08 24.83
C PHE A 78 19.86 12.70 26.07
N ALA A 79 19.84 11.99 27.19
CA ALA A 79 20.52 12.38 28.40
C ALA A 79 21.38 11.23 28.95
N ASP A 80 22.49 11.60 29.58
CA ASP A 80 23.20 10.78 30.58
C ASP A 80 22.74 11.18 31.98
N PRO A 81 21.86 10.40 32.64
CA PRO A 81 21.32 10.75 33.96
C PRO A 81 22.36 10.93 35.05
N ARG A 82 23.58 10.37 34.88
CA ARG A 82 24.68 10.50 35.86
C ARG A 82 25.29 11.88 35.87
N ARG A 83 25.13 12.65 34.78
CA ARG A 83 25.69 13.99 34.56
C ARG A 83 24.68 15.10 34.79
N VAL A 84 23.41 14.78 35.02
CA VAL A 84 22.34 15.74 35.32
C VAL A 84 22.56 16.31 36.74
N THR A 85 22.59 17.62 36.86
CA THR A 85 22.89 18.32 38.12
C THR A 85 21.64 18.85 38.82
N ASP A 86 20.68 19.40 38.08
CA ASP A 86 19.38 19.86 38.59
C ASP A 86 18.22 19.14 37.87
N PRO A 87 17.85 17.92 38.31
CA PRO A 87 16.82 17.13 37.60
C PRO A 87 15.45 17.81 37.49
N ARG A 88 15.04 18.62 38.48
CA ARG A 88 13.74 19.31 38.46
C ARG A 88 13.72 20.48 37.48
N GLY A 89 14.71 21.36 37.56
CA GLY A 89 14.83 22.52 36.68
C GLY A 89 15.10 22.11 35.23
N GLU A 90 15.98 21.12 35.05
CA GLU A 90 16.27 20.56 33.71
C GLU A 90 15.04 19.89 33.09
N ALA A 91 14.31 19.04 33.85
CA ALA A 91 13.08 18.40 33.35
C ALA A 91 12.03 19.42 32.93
N ALA A 92 11.79 20.45 33.76
CA ALA A 92 10.83 21.50 33.42
C ALA A 92 11.24 22.28 32.16
N THR A 93 12.55 22.55 31.99
CA THR A 93 13.07 23.26 30.83
C THR A 93 12.96 22.43 29.55
N ILE A 94 13.36 21.16 29.63
CA ILE A 94 13.27 20.20 28.52
C ILE A 94 11.81 20.01 28.09
N ALA A 95 10.93 19.71 29.06
CA ALA A 95 9.51 19.49 28.80
C ALA A 95 8.85 20.70 28.12
N ARG A 96 9.13 21.91 28.59
CA ARG A 96 8.59 23.14 28.00
C ARG A 96 9.07 23.38 26.57
N ILE A 97 10.38 23.19 26.29
CA ILE A 97 10.95 23.45 24.97
C ILE A 97 10.53 22.35 23.99
N MET A 98 10.60 21.08 24.39
CA MET A 98 10.35 19.92 23.55
C MET A 98 8.86 19.51 23.50
N ARG A 99 7.99 20.17 24.32
CA ARG A 99 6.56 19.86 24.45
C ARG A 99 6.30 18.42 24.90
N LEU A 100 7.07 17.98 25.91
CA LEU A 100 6.99 16.65 26.52
C LEU A 100 6.33 16.74 27.91
N ASP A 101 5.93 15.58 28.42
CA ASP A 101 5.47 15.49 29.83
C ASP A 101 6.66 15.66 30.80
N ALA A 102 6.55 16.61 31.72
CA ALA A 102 7.62 16.94 32.65
C ALA A 102 7.94 15.80 33.62
N ASN A 103 6.93 15.00 34.01
CA ASN A 103 7.11 13.87 34.92
C ASN A 103 7.80 12.70 34.22
N GLU A 104 7.50 12.48 32.95
CA GLU A 104 8.18 11.46 32.16
C GLU A 104 9.65 11.84 31.94
N VAL A 105 9.93 13.09 31.57
CA VAL A 105 11.31 13.61 31.45
C VAL A 105 12.05 13.50 32.78
N TYR A 106 11.43 13.94 33.90
CA TYR A 106 12.04 13.85 35.23
C TYR A 106 12.41 12.41 35.61
N ARG A 107 11.50 11.46 35.43
CA ARG A 107 11.76 10.02 35.67
C ARG A 107 12.92 9.51 34.82
N ALA A 108 12.95 9.88 33.53
CA ALA A 108 14.00 9.45 32.62
C ALA A 108 15.40 9.97 33.04
N ILE A 109 15.53 11.25 33.42
CA ILE A 109 16.82 11.87 33.75
C ILE A 109 17.26 11.64 35.20
N THR A 110 16.42 11.03 36.05
CA THR A 110 16.79 10.66 37.45
C THR A 110 17.22 9.21 37.58
N ASP A 111 17.03 8.36 36.59
CA ASP A 111 17.45 6.95 36.63
C ASP A 111 18.97 6.82 36.40
N ARG A 112 19.75 7.04 37.44
CA ARG A 112 21.22 6.96 37.39
C ARG A 112 21.80 5.58 37.16
N THR A 113 20.95 4.53 37.09
CA THR A 113 21.41 3.19 36.72
C THR A 113 21.75 3.11 35.24
N ARG A 114 21.22 4.04 34.44
CA ARG A 114 21.45 4.17 33.00
C ARG A 114 22.45 5.27 32.71
N GLY A 115 23.33 5.03 31.74
CA GLY A 115 24.25 6.07 31.22
C GLY A 115 23.71 6.76 29.97
N PHE A 116 22.54 6.30 29.45
CA PHE A 116 21.91 6.83 28.24
C PHE A 116 20.40 6.62 28.29
N VAL A 117 19.63 7.68 28.09
CA VAL A 117 18.17 7.62 27.95
C VAL A 117 17.71 8.55 26.81
N TYR A 118 16.83 8.07 25.95
CA TYR A 118 16.17 8.93 24.96
C TYR A 118 15.17 9.85 25.63
N LEU A 119 15.22 11.15 25.34
CA LEU A 119 14.22 12.13 25.74
C LEU A 119 13.26 12.45 24.60
N ALA A 120 13.79 12.68 23.39
CA ALA A 120 13.00 12.87 22.20
C ALA A 120 13.76 12.32 20.98
N ARG A 121 13.21 11.31 20.33
CA ARG A 121 13.76 10.82 19.06
C ARG A 121 13.15 11.61 17.90
N LYS A 122 13.98 11.91 16.90
CA LYS A 122 13.57 12.57 15.63
C LYS A 122 12.79 13.87 15.86
N ALA A 123 13.23 14.64 16.84
CA ALA A 123 12.64 15.93 17.18
C ALA A 123 12.93 16.98 16.10
N ASP A 124 12.13 18.03 16.09
CA ASP A 124 12.33 19.20 15.25
C ASP A 124 13.72 19.81 15.52
N PRO A 125 14.55 20.00 14.48
CA PRO A 125 15.89 20.58 14.63
C PRO A 125 15.91 21.96 15.31
N ALA A 126 14.87 22.79 15.06
CA ALA A 126 14.79 24.12 15.67
C ALA A 126 14.54 24.03 17.19
N LEU A 127 13.70 23.09 17.63
CA LEU A 127 13.46 22.84 19.06
C LEU A 127 14.70 22.26 19.74
N ALA A 128 15.37 21.30 19.10
CA ALA A 128 16.60 20.71 19.59
C ALA A 128 17.72 21.75 19.69
N ALA A 129 17.90 22.59 18.67
CA ALA A 129 18.86 23.69 18.71
C ALA A 129 18.54 24.72 19.81
N LYS A 130 17.26 25.02 20.06
CA LYS A 130 16.82 25.89 21.16
C LYS A 130 17.18 25.28 22.53
N LEU A 131 17.03 23.97 22.67
CA LEU A 131 17.38 23.25 23.88
C LEU A 131 18.91 23.17 24.06
N ALA A 132 19.66 22.91 22.99
CA ALA A 132 21.12 22.84 23.00
C ALA A 132 21.76 24.17 23.51
N ARG A 133 21.19 25.32 23.11
CA ARG A 133 21.64 26.66 23.60
C ARG A 133 21.47 26.85 25.11
N LYS A 134 20.73 25.99 25.82
CA LYS A 134 20.61 26.06 27.29
C LYS A 134 21.81 25.47 28.00
N GLY A 135 22.66 24.70 27.33
CA GLY A 135 23.88 24.13 27.90
C GLY A 135 23.66 23.23 29.11
N LEU A 136 22.52 22.49 29.12
CA LEU A 136 22.15 21.64 30.26
C LEU A 136 23.14 20.47 30.41
N PRO A 137 23.71 20.21 31.61
CA PRO A 137 24.65 19.12 31.80
C PRO A 137 24.02 17.75 31.53
N GLY A 138 24.77 16.88 30.86
CA GLY A 138 24.33 15.53 30.58
C GLY A 138 23.41 15.39 29.36
N LEU A 139 22.97 16.49 28.74
CA LEU A 139 22.22 16.40 27.45
C LEU A 139 23.16 16.19 26.26
N GLY A 140 22.73 15.35 25.33
CA GLY A 140 23.41 15.14 24.07
C GLY A 140 22.42 15.18 22.90
N PHE A 141 22.95 15.46 21.71
CA PHE A 141 22.20 15.63 20.49
C PHE A 141 22.94 14.91 19.37
N TYR A 142 22.22 14.18 18.54
CA TYR A 142 22.78 13.65 17.30
C TYR A 142 21.75 13.70 16.15
N PRO A 143 22.22 13.88 14.91
CA PRO A 143 21.35 13.94 13.74
C PRO A 143 20.72 12.58 13.46
N GLU A 144 19.44 12.56 13.18
CA GLU A 144 18.70 11.44 12.63
C GLU A 144 17.90 11.90 11.42
N GLU A 145 17.41 10.97 10.61
CA GLU A 145 16.46 11.22 9.55
C GLU A 145 15.06 10.81 10.00
N ARG A 146 14.08 11.68 9.80
CA ARG A 146 12.66 11.41 10.01
C ARG A 146 11.97 11.18 8.66
N ARG A 147 11.19 10.10 8.56
CA ARG A 147 10.32 9.92 7.39
C ARG A 147 9.18 10.92 7.44
N PHE A 148 8.95 11.63 6.34
CA PHE A 148 7.93 12.67 6.23
C PHE A 148 7.14 12.50 4.93
N TYR A 149 5.83 12.72 5.01
CA TYR A 149 4.87 12.61 3.90
C TYR A 149 4.30 13.99 3.61
N PRO A 150 4.88 14.74 2.64
CA PRO A 150 4.53 16.15 2.39
C PRO A 150 3.07 16.36 2.02
N GLN A 151 2.47 15.37 1.38
CA GLN A 151 1.09 15.40 0.91
C GLN A 151 0.08 14.89 1.96
N LEU A 152 0.52 14.70 3.22
CA LEU A 152 -0.28 14.33 4.39
C LEU A 152 -1.07 13.03 4.18
N ASN A 153 -2.35 13.16 3.76
CA ASN A 153 -3.28 12.04 3.58
C ASN A 153 -3.30 11.48 2.14
N LEU A 154 -2.55 12.08 1.21
CA LEU A 154 -2.55 11.63 -0.18
C LEU A 154 -1.93 10.24 -0.30
N ALA A 155 -2.68 9.31 -0.88
CA ALA A 155 -2.27 7.91 -1.08
C ALA A 155 -1.77 7.21 0.19
N SER A 156 -2.19 7.64 1.39
CA SER A 156 -1.64 7.14 2.66
C SER A 156 -1.74 5.62 2.82
N GLN A 157 -2.85 5.00 2.36
CA GLN A 157 -2.99 3.54 2.38
C GLN A 157 -2.12 2.83 1.33
N VAL A 158 -1.65 3.54 0.29
CA VAL A 158 -0.73 3.00 -0.72
C VAL A 158 0.71 3.18 -0.28
N LEU A 159 1.10 4.39 0.10
CA LEU A 159 2.44 4.68 0.58
C LEU A 159 2.74 3.87 1.84
N GLY A 160 1.78 3.80 2.74
CA GLY A 160 2.00 3.28 4.07
C GLY A 160 2.82 4.25 4.91
N TYR A 161 3.68 3.73 5.77
CA TYR A 161 4.53 4.54 6.63
C TYR A 161 5.75 3.75 7.11
N ALA A 162 6.81 4.49 7.48
CA ALA A 162 7.99 3.96 8.14
C ALA A 162 7.94 4.27 9.64
N GLY A 163 8.45 3.35 10.44
CA GLY A 163 8.55 3.49 11.90
C GLY A 163 9.66 4.45 12.34
N VAL A 164 9.79 4.60 13.66
CA VAL A 164 10.82 5.47 14.26
C VAL A 164 12.24 5.03 13.90
N ASP A 165 12.46 3.77 13.58
CA ASP A 165 13.77 3.24 13.16
C ASP A 165 13.98 3.25 11.64
N ASN A 166 13.19 4.04 10.88
CA ASN A 166 13.19 4.13 9.43
C ASN A 166 12.93 2.79 8.72
N ARG A 167 12.25 1.84 9.37
CA ARG A 167 11.80 0.58 8.78
C ARG A 167 10.38 0.72 8.27
N GLY A 168 10.12 0.24 7.08
CA GLY A 168 8.78 0.23 6.51
C GLY A 168 7.84 -0.69 7.31
N LEU A 169 6.67 -0.18 7.69
CA LEU A 169 5.68 -0.90 8.52
C LEU A 169 4.40 -1.24 7.75
N ALA A 170 4.08 -0.51 6.70
CA ALA A 170 2.89 -0.70 5.88
C ALA A 170 3.12 -0.21 4.44
N GLY A 171 2.23 -0.61 3.52
CA GLY A 171 2.18 -0.10 2.16
C GLY A 171 3.47 -0.32 1.35
N LEU A 172 3.75 0.57 0.41
CA LEU A 172 4.98 0.56 -0.39
C LEU A 172 6.23 0.70 0.48
N GLU A 173 6.17 1.44 1.58
CA GLU A 173 7.27 1.55 2.53
C GLU A 173 7.70 0.19 3.07
N LEU A 174 6.76 -0.71 3.37
CA LEU A 174 7.03 -2.09 3.79
C LEU A 174 7.46 -2.97 2.61
N GLY A 175 6.73 -2.91 1.49
CA GLY A 175 6.98 -3.76 0.33
C GLY A 175 8.36 -3.53 -0.30
N LEU A 176 8.85 -2.30 -0.23
CA LEU A 176 10.11 -1.85 -0.83
C LEU A 176 11.17 -1.49 0.22
N ASP A 177 11.01 -1.97 1.47
CA ASP A 177 11.91 -1.57 2.56
C ASP A 177 13.38 -1.88 2.27
N LYS A 178 13.66 -3.01 1.62
CA LYS A 178 15.04 -3.40 1.24
C LYS A 178 15.70 -2.43 0.26
N GLN A 179 14.92 -1.83 -0.63
CA GLN A 179 15.39 -0.85 -1.61
C GLN A 179 15.52 0.53 -0.96
N LEU A 180 14.49 0.92 -0.21
CA LEU A 180 14.39 2.25 0.41
C LEU A 180 15.34 2.46 1.59
N ALA A 181 15.58 1.45 2.42
CA ALA A 181 16.31 1.62 3.69
C ALA A 181 17.81 1.88 3.54
N GLY A 182 18.40 1.58 2.38
CA GLY A 182 19.86 1.68 2.20
C GLY A 182 20.64 0.68 3.06
N ARG A 183 21.92 0.92 3.22
CA ARG A 183 22.82 0.12 4.06
C ARG A 183 23.63 1.04 4.96
N PRO A 184 23.50 0.95 6.30
CA PRO A 184 24.24 1.79 7.20
C PRO A 184 25.76 1.54 7.10
N GLY A 185 26.51 2.60 7.24
CA GLY A 185 27.96 2.58 7.37
C GLY A 185 28.41 2.21 8.77
N ARG A 186 29.70 2.06 8.94
CA ARG A 186 30.37 1.92 10.25
C ARG A 186 31.66 2.72 10.25
N GLU A 187 31.85 3.49 11.30
CA GLU A 187 33.09 4.17 11.61
C GLU A 187 33.60 3.67 12.94
N ARG A 188 34.92 3.53 13.04
CA ARG A 188 35.59 3.28 14.31
C ARG A 188 36.27 4.56 14.73
N ILE A 189 35.83 5.12 15.83
CA ILE A 189 36.43 6.28 16.46
C ILE A 189 37.43 5.81 17.51
N VAL A 190 38.71 6.17 17.34
CA VAL A 190 39.74 5.92 18.35
C VAL A 190 39.84 7.15 19.24
N LYS A 191 39.64 6.95 20.54
CA LYS A 191 39.67 8.01 21.55
C LYS A 191 40.94 7.95 22.39
N ASP A 192 41.40 9.10 22.87
CA ASP A 192 42.47 9.18 23.86
C ASP A 192 41.97 8.85 25.28
N ALA A 193 42.87 8.89 26.27
CA ALA A 193 42.54 8.61 27.67
C ALA A 193 41.57 9.64 28.25
N SER A 194 41.41 10.81 27.66
CA SER A 194 40.45 11.87 28.05
C SER A 194 39.10 11.72 27.35
N GLY A 195 38.96 10.75 26.39
CA GLY A 195 37.76 10.50 25.62
C GLY A 195 37.64 11.35 24.38
N GLN A 196 38.69 12.12 23.97
CA GLN A 196 38.69 12.87 22.71
C GLN A 196 39.06 11.96 21.53
N ALA A 197 38.40 12.16 20.40
CA ALA A 197 38.70 11.43 19.17
C ALA A 197 40.07 11.80 18.62
N ILE A 198 40.97 10.83 18.52
CA ILE A 198 42.30 10.98 17.94
C ILE A 198 42.30 10.60 16.46
N ASP A 199 41.53 9.57 16.12
CA ASP A 199 41.46 9.04 14.75
C ASP A 199 40.07 8.50 14.46
N THR A 200 39.66 8.58 13.19
CA THR A 200 38.40 8.05 12.72
C THR A 200 38.64 7.20 11.47
N VAL A 201 38.42 5.90 11.59
CA VAL A 201 38.57 4.95 10.50
C VAL A 201 37.22 4.50 9.99
N VAL A 202 36.90 4.84 8.74
CA VAL A 202 35.68 4.33 8.07
C VAL A 202 35.90 2.87 7.75
N SER A 203 35.24 1.98 8.49
CA SER A 203 35.30 0.53 8.24
C SER A 203 34.34 0.10 7.14
N ARG A 204 33.24 0.84 6.95
CA ARG A 204 32.29 0.65 5.86
C ARG A 204 31.53 1.95 5.59
N ALA A 205 31.57 2.45 4.35
CA ALA A 205 30.77 3.60 3.95
C ALA A 205 29.26 3.30 3.99
N ALA A 206 28.46 4.27 4.41
CA ALA A 206 27.01 4.20 4.26
C ALA A 206 26.65 4.20 2.78
N ARG A 207 25.58 3.50 2.41
CA ARG A 207 24.97 3.54 1.08
C ARG A 207 23.50 3.88 1.26
N ASP A 208 23.10 5.00 0.73
CA ASP A 208 21.72 5.47 0.80
C ASP A 208 20.76 4.53 0.10
N GLY A 209 19.51 4.59 0.48
CA GLY A 209 18.42 3.87 -0.16
C GLY A 209 18.19 4.38 -1.57
N GLN A 210 17.61 3.53 -2.39
CA GLN A 210 17.27 3.86 -3.76
C GLN A 210 15.93 4.59 -3.79
N ASP A 211 15.82 5.60 -4.63
CA ASP A 211 14.56 6.28 -4.90
C ASP A 211 13.61 5.38 -5.67
N VAL A 212 12.32 5.54 -5.42
CA VAL A 212 11.25 4.78 -6.05
C VAL A 212 10.32 5.73 -6.78
N TYR A 213 10.15 5.49 -8.07
CA TYR A 213 9.19 6.19 -8.90
C TYR A 213 7.96 5.32 -9.09
N THR A 214 6.79 5.84 -8.67
CA THR A 214 5.53 5.11 -8.76
C THR A 214 4.80 5.42 -10.06
N THR A 215 3.81 4.59 -10.40
CA THR A 215 2.87 4.86 -11.50
C THR A 215 1.74 5.80 -11.09
N LEU A 216 1.64 6.12 -9.78
CA LEU A 216 0.64 7.04 -9.26
C LEU A 216 0.77 8.43 -9.89
N ASP A 217 -0.35 9.06 -10.11
CA ASP A 217 -0.45 10.46 -10.48
C ASP A 217 -1.09 11.20 -9.31
N HIS A 218 -0.35 12.10 -8.66
CA HIS A 218 -0.82 12.77 -7.45
C HIS A 218 -2.11 13.57 -7.68
N THR A 219 -2.31 14.12 -8.88
CA THR A 219 -3.50 14.89 -9.23
C THR A 219 -4.73 13.99 -9.39
N ILE A 220 -4.58 12.87 -10.13
CA ILE A 220 -5.63 11.85 -10.29
C ILE A 220 -5.96 11.21 -8.93
N GLN A 221 -4.95 10.93 -8.12
CA GLN A 221 -5.12 10.37 -6.78
C GLN A 221 -5.88 11.34 -5.86
N ALA A 222 -5.52 12.62 -5.87
CA ALA A 222 -6.18 13.65 -5.06
C ALA A 222 -7.65 13.83 -5.44
N ASN A 223 -7.95 13.87 -6.74
CA ASN A 223 -9.32 13.93 -7.23
C ASN A 223 -10.13 12.70 -6.80
N ALA A 224 -9.59 11.50 -7.01
CA ALA A 224 -10.26 10.26 -6.61
C ALA A 224 -10.56 10.24 -5.10
N GLN A 225 -9.61 10.66 -4.25
CA GLN A 225 -9.82 10.75 -2.81
C GLN A 225 -10.89 11.77 -2.43
N ALA A 226 -10.92 12.93 -3.07
CA ALA A 226 -11.93 13.95 -2.83
C ALA A 226 -13.33 13.42 -3.17
N VAL A 227 -13.51 12.84 -4.36
CA VAL A 227 -14.79 12.26 -4.79
C VAL A 227 -15.24 11.13 -3.85
N LEU A 228 -14.32 10.27 -3.41
CA LEU A 228 -14.68 9.19 -2.47
C LEU A 228 -15.06 9.72 -1.09
N ARG A 229 -14.35 10.73 -0.57
CA ARG A 229 -14.72 11.37 0.69
C ARG A 229 -16.14 11.91 0.64
N ASP A 230 -16.46 12.66 -0.42
CA ASP A 230 -17.78 13.26 -0.59
C ASP A 230 -18.85 12.17 -0.80
N THR A 231 -18.52 11.08 -1.47
CA THR A 231 -19.38 9.89 -1.63
C THR A 231 -19.67 9.21 -0.29
N VAL A 232 -18.65 8.99 0.54
CA VAL A 232 -18.81 8.40 1.88
C VAL A 232 -19.69 9.27 2.76
N LEU A 233 -19.48 10.59 2.75
CA LEU A 233 -20.29 11.53 3.53
C LEU A 233 -21.74 11.56 3.03
N ARG A 234 -21.95 11.65 1.73
CA ARG A 234 -23.29 11.71 1.11
C ARG A 234 -24.14 10.48 1.44
N TRP A 235 -23.54 9.31 1.38
CA TRP A 235 -24.24 8.05 1.55
C TRP A 235 -24.09 7.45 2.95
N HIS A 236 -23.48 8.18 3.90
CA HIS A 236 -23.14 7.67 5.24
C HIS A 236 -22.53 6.27 5.16
N ALA A 237 -21.67 6.06 4.16
CA ALA A 237 -21.08 4.76 3.89
C ALA A 237 -19.95 4.47 4.88
N ARG A 238 -19.70 3.19 5.12
CA ARG A 238 -18.59 2.75 5.97
C ARG A 238 -17.23 3.08 5.36
N SER A 239 -17.10 2.91 4.06
CA SER A 239 -15.90 3.24 3.30
C SER A 239 -16.18 3.24 1.80
N ALA A 240 -15.26 3.83 1.03
CA ALA A 240 -15.26 3.72 -0.43
C ALA A 240 -13.84 3.50 -0.95
N THR A 241 -13.74 2.82 -2.10
CA THR A 241 -12.48 2.51 -2.78
C THR A 241 -12.61 2.87 -4.25
N ALA A 242 -11.58 3.53 -4.82
CA ALA A 242 -11.47 3.74 -6.26
C ALA A 242 -10.10 3.29 -6.76
N ILE A 243 -10.08 2.72 -7.95
CA ILE A 243 -8.88 2.36 -8.68
C ILE A 243 -8.97 2.98 -10.06
N VAL A 244 -7.95 3.72 -10.47
CA VAL A 244 -7.78 4.25 -11.83
C VAL A 244 -6.60 3.53 -12.46
N LEU A 245 -6.86 2.73 -13.48
CA LEU A 245 -5.91 1.82 -14.11
C LEU A 245 -5.77 2.13 -15.61
N ASP A 246 -4.56 2.22 -16.10
CA ASP A 246 -4.25 2.26 -17.53
C ASP A 246 -4.32 0.82 -18.11
N PRO A 247 -5.29 0.50 -18.98
CA PRO A 247 -5.48 -0.85 -19.46
C PRO A 247 -4.37 -1.36 -20.39
N ALA A 248 -3.64 -0.47 -21.05
CA ALA A 248 -2.59 -0.83 -21.99
C ALA A 248 -1.28 -1.23 -21.29
N THR A 249 -0.97 -0.56 -20.18
CA THR A 249 0.28 -0.73 -19.45
C THR A 249 0.12 -1.52 -18.16
N GLY A 250 -1.07 -1.52 -17.55
CA GLY A 250 -1.30 -2.05 -16.19
C GLY A 250 -0.90 -1.07 -15.08
N ALA A 251 -0.48 0.16 -15.44
CA ALA A 251 -0.08 1.17 -14.47
C ALA A 251 -1.29 1.67 -13.65
N VAL A 252 -1.18 1.62 -12.34
CA VAL A 252 -2.18 2.16 -11.43
C VAL A 252 -1.94 3.66 -11.27
N ARG A 253 -2.82 4.50 -11.83
CA ARG A 253 -2.73 5.96 -11.76
C ARG A 253 -3.24 6.52 -10.43
N ALA A 254 -4.24 5.85 -9.85
CA ALA A 254 -4.73 6.12 -8.51
C ALA A 254 -5.26 4.84 -7.86
N MET A 255 -5.08 4.75 -6.55
CA MET A 255 -5.65 3.72 -5.70
C MET A 255 -6.09 4.39 -4.39
N ALA A 256 -7.30 4.91 -4.40
CA ALA A 256 -7.85 5.73 -3.34
C ALA A 256 -8.76 4.91 -2.42
N VAL A 257 -8.68 5.18 -1.12
CA VAL A 257 -9.57 4.64 -0.09
C VAL A 257 -10.05 5.78 0.80
N ALA A 258 -11.34 5.84 1.07
CA ALA A 258 -11.94 6.76 2.02
C ALA A 258 -12.64 5.96 3.15
N PRO A 259 -12.50 6.40 4.43
CA PRO A 259 -11.71 7.51 4.92
C PRO A 259 -10.19 7.31 4.76
N GLY A 260 -9.46 8.40 4.46
CA GLY A 260 -8.01 8.44 4.47
C GLY A 260 -7.46 8.83 5.85
N PHE A 261 -6.13 8.86 6.00
CA PHE A 261 -5.46 9.29 7.23
C PHE A 261 -4.16 10.04 6.91
N ASP A 262 -3.69 10.86 7.84
CA ASP A 262 -2.37 11.50 7.74
C ASP A 262 -1.27 10.49 8.08
N ALA A 263 -0.45 10.12 7.09
CA ALA A 263 0.62 9.14 7.26
C ALA A 263 1.68 9.57 8.30
N ASN A 264 1.85 10.88 8.53
CA ASN A 264 2.74 11.41 9.57
C ASN A 264 2.21 11.14 10.99
N LYS A 265 0.92 10.86 11.13
CA LYS A 265 0.23 10.60 12.40
C LYS A 265 -0.19 9.14 12.60
N TYR A 266 0.36 8.21 11.83
CA TYR A 266 -0.03 6.82 11.82
C TYR A 266 -0.12 6.14 13.20
N PRO A 267 0.71 6.48 14.22
CA PRO A 267 0.62 5.81 15.52
C PRO A 267 -0.70 6.07 16.25
N SER A 268 -1.35 7.22 16.00
CA SER A 268 -2.63 7.60 16.60
C SER A 268 -3.85 7.18 15.76
N VAL A 269 -3.63 6.57 14.58
CA VAL A 269 -4.71 6.18 13.67
C VAL A 269 -5.12 4.74 13.91
N TRP A 270 -6.42 4.50 13.98
CA TRP A 270 -6.96 3.15 14.12
C TRP A 270 -6.54 2.26 12.94
N ARG A 271 -6.02 1.06 13.24
CA ARG A 271 -5.43 0.13 12.25
C ARG A 271 -6.36 -0.22 11.08
N ALA A 272 -7.67 -0.28 11.31
CA ALA A 272 -8.62 -0.57 10.25
C ALA A 272 -8.69 0.52 9.16
N LEU A 273 -8.33 1.78 9.47
CA LEU A 273 -8.24 2.88 8.50
C LEU A 273 -6.93 2.85 7.70
N GLN A 274 -5.91 2.18 8.22
CA GLN A 274 -4.60 2.10 7.58
C GLN A 274 -4.55 1.05 6.46
N ARG A 275 -5.57 0.18 6.35
CA ARG A 275 -5.63 -0.90 5.35
C ARG A 275 -5.92 -0.38 3.95
N ASN A 276 -5.20 -0.89 2.96
CA ASN A 276 -5.53 -0.65 1.56
C ASN A 276 -6.57 -1.66 1.08
N ARG A 277 -7.85 -1.27 1.19
CA ARG A 277 -8.99 -2.12 0.83
C ARG A 277 -9.03 -2.53 -0.64
N ALA A 278 -8.35 -1.80 -1.52
CA ALA A 278 -8.29 -2.12 -2.95
C ALA A 278 -7.65 -3.49 -3.24
N VAL A 279 -6.73 -3.93 -2.37
CA VAL A 279 -5.96 -5.17 -2.54
C VAL A 279 -6.13 -6.18 -1.41
N THR A 280 -6.51 -5.72 -0.20
CA THR A 280 -6.61 -6.60 0.98
C THR A 280 -8.01 -7.11 1.24
N ASP A 281 -9.04 -6.31 0.91
CA ASP A 281 -10.42 -6.63 1.23
C ASP A 281 -11.10 -7.33 0.05
N THR A 282 -11.90 -8.33 0.37
CA THR A 282 -12.68 -9.06 -0.62
C THR A 282 -14.16 -8.75 -0.46
N TYR A 283 -14.86 -8.73 -1.58
CA TYR A 283 -16.30 -8.55 -1.63
C TYR A 283 -16.92 -9.42 -2.73
N GLU A 284 -18.17 -9.73 -2.63
CA GLU A 284 -18.91 -10.38 -3.72
C GLU A 284 -19.19 -9.35 -4.83
N PRO A 285 -18.71 -9.58 -6.05
CA PRO A 285 -18.75 -8.57 -7.11
C PRO A 285 -20.16 -8.29 -7.67
N GLY A 286 -21.12 -9.15 -7.37
CA GLY A 286 -22.46 -9.05 -7.92
C GLY A 286 -22.44 -8.97 -9.45
N SER A 287 -23.34 -8.18 -10.02
CA SER A 287 -23.54 -8.09 -11.47
C SER A 287 -22.32 -7.61 -12.28
N THR A 288 -21.27 -7.08 -11.68
CA THR A 288 -20.02 -6.79 -12.40
C THR A 288 -19.34 -8.08 -12.88
N PHE A 289 -19.60 -9.20 -12.21
CA PHE A 289 -19.06 -10.51 -12.57
C PHE A 289 -19.70 -11.12 -13.81
N LYS A 290 -20.88 -10.67 -14.22
CA LYS A 290 -21.55 -11.15 -15.46
C LYS A 290 -20.68 -10.96 -16.71
N LEU A 291 -19.70 -10.05 -16.66
CA LEU A 291 -18.67 -9.93 -17.69
C LEU A 291 -17.97 -11.25 -17.97
N VAL A 292 -17.61 -12.01 -16.92
CA VAL A 292 -16.89 -13.30 -17.03
C VAL A 292 -17.79 -14.36 -17.67
N THR A 293 -19.04 -14.44 -17.22
CA THR A 293 -20.03 -15.38 -17.76
C THR A 293 -20.27 -15.14 -19.24
N VAL A 294 -20.51 -13.88 -19.64
CA VAL A 294 -20.76 -13.53 -21.04
C VAL A 294 -19.50 -13.71 -21.89
N ALA A 295 -18.32 -13.36 -21.36
CA ALA A 295 -17.05 -13.59 -22.03
C ALA A 295 -16.83 -15.08 -22.33
N GLY A 296 -17.18 -15.96 -21.40
CA GLY A 296 -17.06 -17.41 -21.56
C GLY A 296 -17.94 -17.95 -22.68
N VAL A 297 -19.25 -17.68 -22.65
CA VAL A 297 -20.16 -18.21 -23.66
C VAL A 297 -19.89 -17.68 -25.07
N LEU A 298 -19.42 -16.44 -25.21
CA LEU A 298 -18.97 -15.86 -26.48
C LEU A 298 -17.69 -16.50 -26.99
N SER A 299 -16.70 -16.71 -26.10
CA SER A 299 -15.41 -17.30 -26.44
C SER A 299 -15.54 -18.75 -26.86
N ASP A 300 -16.42 -19.51 -26.20
CA ASP A 300 -16.72 -20.90 -26.50
C ASP A 300 -17.68 -21.03 -27.69
N ARG A 301 -18.11 -19.90 -28.31
CA ARG A 301 -19.05 -19.86 -29.45
C ARG A 301 -20.38 -20.55 -29.17
N LEU A 302 -20.82 -20.60 -27.93
CA LEU A 302 -22.11 -21.18 -27.54
C LEU A 302 -23.29 -20.28 -27.92
N VAL A 303 -23.02 -18.99 -28.03
CA VAL A 303 -23.97 -17.94 -28.38
C VAL A 303 -23.27 -16.82 -29.16
N SER A 304 -24.09 -15.98 -29.84
CA SER A 304 -23.69 -14.67 -30.36
C SER A 304 -24.31 -13.53 -29.52
N PRO A 305 -23.87 -12.29 -29.68
CA PRO A 305 -24.49 -11.13 -29.02
C PRO A 305 -26.00 -10.99 -29.28
N SER A 306 -26.45 -11.42 -30.45
CA SER A 306 -27.86 -11.35 -30.91
C SER A 306 -28.68 -12.60 -30.58
N THR A 307 -28.06 -13.68 -30.08
CA THR A 307 -28.79 -14.90 -29.69
C THR A 307 -29.82 -14.54 -28.62
N ARG A 308 -31.08 -14.96 -28.82
CA ARG A 308 -32.21 -14.61 -27.96
C ARG A 308 -32.63 -15.78 -27.08
N PHE A 309 -33.10 -15.45 -25.90
CA PHE A 309 -33.63 -16.37 -24.90
C PHE A 309 -34.97 -15.87 -24.39
N VAL A 310 -35.92 -16.75 -24.24
CA VAL A 310 -37.19 -16.49 -23.54
C VAL A 310 -36.92 -16.70 -22.04
N LEU A 311 -36.99 -15.66 -21.26
CA LEU A 311 -36.55 -15.62 -19.87
C LEU A 311 -37.73 -15.26 -18.94
N PRO A 312 -38.14 -16.15 -18.05
CA PRO A 312 -39.11 -15.83 -16.99
C PRO A 312 -38.49 -14.84 -15.99
N TYR A 313 -39.30 -14.31 -15.06
CA TYR A 313 -38.85 -13.46 -13.98
C TYR A 313 -37.91 -14.18 -13.00
N GLU A 314 -38.21 -15.47 -12.72
CA GLU A 314 -37.43 -16.30 -11.80
C GLU A 314 -37.04 -17.64 -12.44
N ILE A 315 -35.96 -18.22 -11.90
CA ILE A 315 -35.46 -19.54 -12.32
C ILE A 315 -35.15 -20.38 -11.08
N GLN A 316 -35.56 -21.66 -11.14
CA GLN A 316 -35.17 -22.65 -10.11
C GLN A 316 -33.80 -23.24 -10.45
N VAL A 317 -32.85 -23.19 -9.50
CA VAL A 317 -31.55 -23.85 -9.61
C VAL A 317 -31.32 -24.65 -8.34
N ALA A 318 -31.38 -25.97 -8.43
CA ALA A 318 -31.39 -26.90 -7.30
C ALA A 318 -32.47 -26.49 -6.27
N ASP A 319 -32.06 -26.19 -5.05
CA ASP A 319 -32.92 -25.78 -3.94
C ASP A 319 -33.24 -24.27 -3.88
N ARG A 320 -32.69 -23.47 -4.82
CA ARG A 320 -32.81 -22.00 -4.80
C ARG A 320 -33.69 -21.47 -5.92
N ARG A 321 -34.57 -20.52 -5.59
CA ARG A 321 -35.23 -19.65 -6.56
C ARG A 321 -34.47 -18.35 -6.67
N ILE A 322 -34.09 -17.97 -7.88
CA ILE A 322 -33.35 -16.77 -8.16
C ILE A 322 -34.13 -15.95 -9.17
N HIS A 323 -34.31 -14.67 -8.90
CA HIS A 323 -35.10 -13.76 -9.73
C HIS A 323 -34.27 -12.57 -10.21
N ASP A 324 -34.77 -11.87 -11.20
CA ASP A 324 -34.24 -10.59 -11.62
C ASP A 324 -34.49 -9.50 -10.55
N ALA A 325 -33.76 -8.39 -10.63
CA ALA A 325 -33.81 -7.35 -9.59
C ALA A 325 -35.18 -6.66 -9.50
N GLU A 326 -35.88 -6.55 -10.65
CA GLU A 326 -37.19 -5.92 -10.74
C GLU A 326 -38.23 -6.94 -11.22
N PRO A 327 -39.43 -6.98 -10.61
CA PRO A 327 -40.52 -7.82 -11.08
C PRO A 327 -40.88 -7.51 -12.53
N ARG A 328 -41.01 -8.53 -13.35
CA ARG A 328 -41.38 -8.45 -14.78
C ARG A 328 -42.06 -9.71 -15.26
N GLY A 329 -42.72 -9.63 -16.41
CA GLY A 329 -43.21 -10.81 -17.11
C GLY A 329 -42.10 -11.62 -17.77
N THR A 330 -42.48 -12.67 -18.50
CA THR A 330 -41.57 -13.40 -19.38
C THR A 330 -41.21 -12.53 -20.58
N GLU A 331 -39.92 -12.34 -20.81
CA GLU A 331 -39.39 -11.51 -21.90
C GLU A 331 -38.42 -12.29 -22.78
N THR A 332 -38.30 -11.86 -24.04
CA THR A 332 -37.29 -12.39 -24.95
C THR A 332 -36.11 -11.41 -25.03
N LEU A 333 -34.99 -11.75 -24.40
CA LEU A 333 -33.78 -10.93 -24.34
C LEU A 333 -32.65 -11.52 -25.21
N SER A 334 -31.94 -10.65 -25.92
CA SER A 334 -30.65 -11.01 -26.52
C SER A 334 -29.55 -11.10 -25.46
N VAL A 335 -28.44 -11.79 -25.77
CA VAL A 335 -27.25 -11.82 -24.88
C VAL A 335 -26.76 -10.40 -24.55
N SER A 336 -26.82 -9.49 -25.53
CA SER A 336 -26.52 -8.08 -25.32
C SER A 336 -27.47 -7.43 -24.28
N GLN A 337 -28.77 -7.69 -24.38
CA GLN A 337 -29.78 -7.18 -23.47
C GLN A 337 -29.70 -7.83 -22.07
N ILE A 338 -29.31 -9.10 -21.97
CA ILE A 338 -29.04 -9.77 -20.69
C ILE A 338 -27.98 -9.01 -19.91
N LEU A 339 -26.90 -8.56 -20.58
CA LEU A 339 -25.84 -7.80 -19.92
C LEU A 339 -26.26 -6.35 -19.65
N SER A 340 -26.90 -5.64 -20.60
CA SER A 340 -27.28 -4.23 -20.43
C SER A 340 -28.37 -4.02 -19.38
N ARG A 341 -29.37 -4.88 -19.33
CA ARG A 341 -30.43 -4.88 -18.31
C ARG A 341 -30.02 -5.59 -17.01
N SER A 342 -28.84 -6.22 -17.02
CA SER A 342 -28.33 -6.93 -15.84
C SER A 342 -29.21 -8.11 -15.38
N SER A 343 -29.85 -8.83 -16.31
CA SER A 343 -30.72 -9.97 -15.97
C SER A 343 -29.91 -11.07 -15.24
N ASN A 344 -30.37 -11.45 -14.06
CA ASN A 344 -29.84 -12.58 -13.30
C ASN A 344 -30.21 -13.90 -13.97
N VAL A 345 -31.50 -14.04 -14.28
CA VAL A 345 -32.04 -15.24 -14.94
C VAL A 345 -31.31 -15.49 -16.27
N GLY A 346 -31.09 -14.43 -17.06
CA GLY A 346 -30.35 -14.55 -18.31
C GLY A 346 -28.90 -14.99 -18.11
N ALA A 347 -28.17 -14.41 -17.14
CA ALA A 347 -26.79 -14.79 -16.85
C ALA A 347 -26.68 -16.25 -16.35
N ILE A 348 -27.62 -16.70 -15.53
CA ILE A 348 -27.71 -18.08 -15.06
C ILE A 348 -27.98 -19.04 -16.23
N THR A 349 -28.92 -18.70 -17.09
CA THR A 349 -29.22 -19.49 -18.31
C THR A 349 -28.00 -19.65 -19.21
N LEU A 350 -27.20 -18.57 -19.38
CA LEU A 350 -25.95 -18.61 -20.13
C LEU A 350 -24.93 -19.54 -19.45
N ALA A 351 -24.81 -19.46 -18.13
CA ALA A 351 -23.87 -20.29 -17.36
C ALA A 351 -24.28 -21.78 -17.40
N GLN A 352 -25.58 -22.09 -17.26
CA GLN A 352 -26.08 -23.46 -17.39
C GLN A 352 -25.78 -24.03 -18.77
N ARG A 353 -25.93 -23.22 -19.84
CA ARG A 353 -25.57 -23.63 -21.21
C ARG A 353 -24.07 -23.89 -21.37
N MET A 354 -23.22 -23.14 -20.64
CA MET A 354 -21.77 -23.33 -20.64
C MET A 354 -21.34 -24.55 -19.79
N GLY A 355 -22.04 -24.81 -18.72
CA GLY A 355 -21.73 -25.85 -17.74
C GLY A 355 -20.71 -25.42 -16.70
N THR A 356 -20.78 -26.06 -15.54
CA THR A 356 -19.97 -25.73 -14.33
C THR A 356 -18.48 -25.78 -14.60
N HIS A 357 -18.00 -26.86 -15.25
CA HIS A 357 -16.57 -27.05 -15.53
C HIS A 357 -15.97 -25.92 -16.38
N ARG A 358 -16.65 -25.49 -17.42
CA ARG A 358 -16.19 -24.38 -18.27
C ARG A 358 -16.28 -23.04 -17.55
N LEU A 359 -17.32 -22.82 -16.75
CA LEU A 359 -17.44 -21.59 -15.98
C LEU A 359 -16.26 -21.39 -15.05
N ILE A 360 -15.85 -22.43 -14.30
CA ILE A 360 -14.69 -22.33 -13.41
C ILE A 360 -13.38 -22.13 -14.18
N GLN A 361 -13.22 -22.74 -15.35
CA GLN A 361 -12.07 -22.47 -16.21
C GLN A 361 -12.00 -21.01 -16.64
N TRP A 362 -13.14 -20.40 -16.98
CA TRP A 362 -13.19 -18.96 -17.32
C TRP A 362 -12.89 -18.07 -16.12
N ILE A 363 -13.40 -18.40 -14.93
CA ILE A 363 -13.08 -17.71 -13.68
C ILE A 363 -11.57 -17.69 -13.45
N GLN A 364 -10.93 -18.87 -13.55
CA GLN A 364 -9.48 -19.01 -13.40
C GLN A 364 -8.70 -18.31 -14.50
N ARG A 365 -9.20 -18.32 -15.73
CA ARG A 365 -8.57 -17.66 -16.88
C ARG A 365 -8.57 -16.14 -16.73
N PHE A 366 -9.60 -15.56 -16.11
CA PHE A 366 -9.60 -14.15 -15.72
C PHE A 366 -8.66 -13.83 -14.55
N GLY A 367 -8.25 -14.84 -13.78
CA GLY A 367 -7.28 -14.73 -12.68
C GLY A 367 -7.92 -14.63 -11.31
N PHE A 368 -9.22 -14.86 -11.19
CA PHE A 368 -9.88 -14.89 -9.89
C PHE A 368 -9.46 -16.13 -9.09
N GLY A 369 -9.37 -15.97 -7.77
CA GLY A 369 -8.81 -16.98 -6.85
C GLY A 369 -7.29 -17.00 -6.79
N LYS A 370 -6.60 -16.09 -7.51
CA LYS A 370 -5.14 -15.93 -7.48
C LYS A 370 -4.80 -14.45 -7.31
N ARG A 371 -3.66 -14.16 -6.70
CA ARG A 371 -3.12 -12.80 -6.62
C ARG A 371 -2.85 -12.26 -8.02
N THR A 372 -3.10 -10.98 -8.24
CA THR A 372 -2.74 -10.32 -9.51
C THR A 372 -1.22 -10.18 -9.65
N GLY A 373 -0.51 -10.23 -8.53
CA GLY A 373 0.93 -10.00 -8.45
C GLY A 373 1.29 -8.52 -8.47
N ILE A 374 0.35 -7.65 -8.11
CA ILE A 374 0.67 -6.24 -7.90
C ILE A 374 1.79 -6.12 -6.87
N ASP A 375 2.70 -5.20 -7.10
CA ASP A 375 3.86 -4.91 -6.27
C ASP A 375 3.50 -4.22 -4.94
N PHE A 376 2.52 -4.79 -4.25
CA PHE A 376 1.99 -4.29 -2.98
C PHE A 376 1.86 -5.43 -1.96
N PRO A 377 2.28 -5.22 -0.71
CA PRO A 377 2.23 -6.27 0.32
C PRO A 377 0.79 -6.57 0.77
N GLY A 378 0.54 -7.83 1.12
CA GLY A 378 -0.74 -8.23 1.70
C GLY A 378 -1.89 -8.40 0.71
N GLU A 379 -1.61 -8.54 -0.60
CA GLU A 379 -2.63 -8.82 -1.60
C GLU A 379 -3.39 -10.11 -1.28
N SER A 380 -4.74 -10.02 -1.26
CA SER A 380 -5.62 -11.17 -1.12
C SER A 380 -5.84 -11.86 -2.47
N PRO A 381 -5.82 -13.20 -2.51
CA PRO A 381 -6.17 -13.95 -3.73
C PRO A 381 -7.68 -13.95 -4.05
N GLY A 382 -8.52 -13.40 -3.15
CA GLY A 382 -9.97 -13.62 -3.22
C GLY A 382 -10.37 -15.01 -2.70
N ILE A 383 -11.65 -15.34 -2.83
CA ILE A 383 -12.21 -16.64 -2.44
C ILE A 383 -12.94 -17.23 -3.63
N VAL A 384 -12.37 -18.27 -4.21
CA VAL A 384 -12.96 -19.06 -5.28
C VAL A 384 -12.87 -20.52 -4.86
N LEU A 385 -14.00 -21.13 -4.57
CA LEU A 385 -14.04 -22.54 -4.19
C LEU A 385 -13.65 -23.42 -5.38
N PRO A 386 -12.90 -24.49 -5.19
CA PRO A 386 -12.63 -25.47 -6.23
C PRO A 386 -13.93 -26.19 -6.63
N GLU A 387 -14.00 -26.69 -7.88
CA GLU A 387 -15.20 -27.26 -8.49
C GLU A 387 -15.86 -28.38 -7.63
N ASN A 388 -15.05 -29.21 -7.01
CA ASN A 388 -15.53 -30.31 -6.16
C ASN A 388 -16.19 -29.86 -4.85
N ARG A 389 -16.13 -28.57 -4.52
CA ARG A 389 -16.82 -27.97 -3.37
C ARG A 389 -18.04 -27.14 -3.79
N TRP A 390 -18.38 -27.13 -5.07
CA TRP A 390 -19.59 -26.45 -5.53
C TRP A 390 -20.82 -27.28 -5.18
N SER A 391 -21.86 -26.60 -4.68
CA SER A 391 -23.19 -27.18 -4.51
C SER A 391 -24.00 -27.13 -5.81
N GLY A 392 -25.12 -27.80 -5.86
CA GLY A 392 -26.04 -27.72 -6.98
C GLY A 392 -26.52 -26.30 -7.30
N SER A 393 -26.59 -25.42 -6.29
CA SER A 393 -26.99 -24.02 -6.45
C SER A 393 -25.84 -23.10 -6.87
N SER A 394 -24.57 -23.54 -6.85
CA SER A 394 -23.41 -22.71 -7.19
C SER A 394 -23.48 -22.17 -8.62
N ILE A 395 -23.97 -22.97 -9.59
CA ILE A 395 -24.16 -22.55 -10.98
C ILE A 395 -25.24 -21.47 -11.13
N GLY A 396 -26.09 -21.27 -10.12
CA GLY A 396 -27.07 -20.19 -10.08
C GLY A 396 -26.53 -18.90 -9.44
N ASN A 397 -25.58 -19.00 -8.51
CA ASN A 397 -25.10 -17.86 -7.74
C ASN A 397 -23.84 -17.24 -8.36
N ILE A 398 -22.84 -18.06 -8.70
CA ILE A 398 -21.53 -17.59 -9.18
C ILE A 398 -21.60 -16.76 -10.47
N PRO A 399 -22.43 -17.12 -11.47
CA PRO A 399 -22.54 -16.34 -12.71
C PRO A 399 -23.02 -14.90 -12.51
N ILE A 400 -23.72 -14.64 -11.41
CA ILE A 400 -24.22 -13.31 -11.05
C ILE A 400 -23.35 -12.62 -9.99
N GLY A 401 -22.20 -13.26 -9.63
CA GLY A 401 -21.21 -12.71 -8.71
C GLY A 401 -21.52 -12.87 -7.23
N GLN A 402 -22.28 -13.91 -6.87
CA GLN A 402 -22.52 -14.35 -5.49
C GLN A 402 -21.84 -15.70 -5.25
N GLY A 403 -21.47 -15.99 -4.00
CA GLY A 403 -20.72 -17.21 -3.66
C GLY A 403 -19.26 -17.20 -4.17
N ILE A 404 -18.76 -16.05 -4.59
CA ILE A 404 -17.38 -15.79 -4.97
C ILE A 404 -16.96 -14.44 -4.38
N ALA A 405 -15.76 -14.35 -3.80
CA ALA A 405 -15.26 -13.09 -3.29
C ALA A 405 -13.98 -12.66 -4.03
N VAL A 406 -13.94 -11.42 -4.48
CA VAL A 406 -12.85 -10.85 -5.28
C VAL A 406 -12.34 -9.56 -4.65
N THR A 407 -11.10 -9.18 -4.96
CA THR A 407 -10.61 -7.86 -4.60
C THR A 407 -10.98 -6.82 -5.66
N PRO A 408 -11.08 -5.52 -5.28
CA PRO A 408 -11.30 -4.45 -6.25
C PRO A 408 -10.25 -4.44 -7.38
N ILE A 409 -8.97 -4.71 -7.07
CA ILE A 409 -7.92 -4.74 -8.11
C ILE A 409 -8.08 -5.91 -9.08
N GLN A 410 -8.54 -7.09 -8.64
CA GLN A 410 -8.85 -8.21 -9.53
C GLN A 410 -9.96 -7.83 -10.51
N MET A 411 -11.02 -7.19 -10.03
CA MET A 411 -12.13 -6.76 -10.87
C MET A 411 -11.71 -5.66 -11.86
N ALA A 412 -10.96 -4.66 -11.42
CA ALA A 412 -10.41 -3.62 -12.29
C ALA A 412 -9.53 -4.22 -13.40
N ALA A 413 -8.65 -5.17 -13.05
CA ALA A 413 -7.78 -5.86 -14.00
C ALA A 413 -8.56 -6.72 -15.02
N ALA A 414 -9.68 -7.32 -14.62
CA ALA A 414 -10.55 -8.08 -15.52
C ALA A 414 -11.18 -7.17 -16.59
N TYR A 415 -11.68 -6.00 -16.19
CA TYR A 415 -12.23 -5.01 -17.13
C TYR A 415 -11.11 -4.37 -17.98
N ALA A 416 -9.94 -4.14 -17.41
CA ALA A 416 -8.78 -3.64 -18.16
C ALA A 416 -8.36 -4.61 -19.28
N ALA A 417 -8.44 -5.90 -19.06
CA ALA A 417 -8.16 -6.88 -20.09
C ALA A 417 -9.14 -6.77 -21.28
N ILE A 418 -10.42 -6.52 -21.01
CA ILE A 418 -11.42 -6.34 -22.08
C ILE A 418 -11.17 -5.01 -22.82
N ALA A 419 -10.93 -3.93 -22.08
CA ALA A 419 -10.54 -2.63 -22.63
C ALA A 419 -9.28 -2.71 -23.51
N ASN A 420 -8.33 -3.59 -23.17
CA ASN A 420 -7.07 -3.84 -23.88
C ASN A 420 -7.18 -4.98 -24.92
N ARG A 421 -8.30 -5.07 -25.60
CA ARG A 421 -8.54 -6.07 -26.68
C ARG A 421 -8.29 -7.52 -26.22
N GLY A 422 -8.68 -7.85 -25.01
CA GLY A 422 -8.58 -9.18 -24.43
C GLY A 422 -7.18 -9.55 -23.90
N LYS A 423 -6.28 -8.60 -23.79
CA LYS A 423 -4.94 -8.78 -23.21
C LYS A 423 -4.92 -8.27 -21.76
N TRP A 424 -4.76 -9.17 -20.83
CA TRP A 424 -4.51 -8.82 -19.43
C TRP A 424 -3.06 -8.37 -19.23
N VAL A 425 -2.87 -7.30 -18.49
CA VAL A 425 -1.56 -6.80 -18.08
C VAL A 425 -1.57 -6.74 -16.55
N GLN A 426 -0.49 -7.16 -15.93
CA GLN A 426 -0.33 -7.14 -14.47
C GLN A 426 -0.43 -5.70 -13.95
N PRO A 427 -1.36 -5.42 -13.01
CA PRO A 427 -1.40 -4.14 -12.33
C PRO A 427 -0.09 -3.90 -11.56
N HIS A 428 0.42 -2.67 -11.57
CA HIS A 428 1.62 -2.32 -10.83
C HIS A 428 1.59 -0.87 -10.35
N LEU A 429 2.26 -0.62 -9.23
CA LEU A 429 2.39 0.69 -8.59
C LEU A 429 3.80 1.28 -8.75
N VAL A 430 4.82 0.44 -8.98
CA VAL A 430 6.19 0.87 -9.18
C VAL A 430 6.49 0.93 -10.67
N ASP A 431 7.02 2.06 -11.12
CA ASP A 431 7.52 2.23 -12.48
C ASP A 431 9.00 1.79 -12.55
N HIS A 432 9.85 2.39 -11.72
CA HIS A 432 11.25 2.01 -11.60
C HIS A 432 11.82 2.31 -10.20
N VAL A 433 13.00 1.73 -9.93
CA VAL A 433 13.77 1.92 -8.70
C VAL A 433 15.18 2.34 -9.06
N GLY A 434 15.64 3.47 -8.49
CA GLY A 434 16.94 4.08 -8.86
C GLY A 434 17.05 4.37 -10.35
N ASP A 435 18.25 4.36 -10.88
CA ASP A 435 18.55 4.78 -12.26
C ASP A 435 18.20 3.75 -13.34
N GLY A 436 17.51 2.63 -13.04
CA GLY A 436 17.39 1.71 -14.17
C GLY A 436 16.56 0.44 -14.06
N ARG A 437 15.95 0.10 -12.98
CA ARG A 437 15.11 -1.11 -12.94
C ARG A 437 13.65 -0.79 -13.23
N VAL A 438 13.33 -0.66 -14.51
CA VAL A 438 11.96 -0.53 -15.00
C VAL A 438 11.18 -1.84 -14.74
N MET A 439 10.00 -1.73 -14.14
CA MET A 439 9.10 -2.87 -13.96
C MET A 439 8.61 -3.37 -15.32
N ARG A 440 8.65 -4.69 -15.51
CA ARG A 440 8.12 -5.35 -16.71
C ARG A 440 6.91 -6.18 -16.31
N PRO A 441 5.68 -5.63 -16.41
CA PRO A 441 4.48 -6.32 -15.99
C PRO A 441 4.22 -7.56 -16.86
N ALA A 442 3.79 -8.65 -16.24
CA ALA A 442 3.39 -9.86 -16.94
C ALA A 442 2.16 -9.58 -17.83
N ARG A 443 2.09 -10.27 -18.98
CA ARG A 443 1.01 -10.09 -19.97
C ARG A 443 0.50 -11.43 -20.42
N ARG A 444 -0.81 -11.56 -20.58
CA ARG A 444 -1.44 -12.78 -21.12
C ARG A 444 -2.74 -12.46 -21.83
N ARG A 445 -3.12 -13.27 -22.80
CA ARG A 445 -4.41 -13.13 -23.48
C ARG A 445 -5.49 -13.92 -22.72
N ILE A 446 -6.57 -13.23 -22.34
CA ILE A 446 -7.74 -13.86 -21.71
C ILE A 446 -8.76 -14.27 -22.77
N VAL A 447 -9.16 -13.33 -23.62
CA VAL A 447 -10.13 -13.54 -24.70
C VAL A 447 -9.56 -13.04 -26.03
N SER A 448 -10.20 -13.42 -27.14
CA SER A 448 -9.87 -12.88 -28.46
C SER A 448 -10.22 -11.39 -28.56
N GLY A 449 -9.58 -10.68 -29.50
CA GLY A 449 -9.92 -9.28 -29.77
C GLY A 449 -11.37 -9.09 -30.19
N TRP A 450 -11.92 -10.04 -30.93
CA TRP A 450 -13.34 -10.04 -31.34
C TRP A 450 -14.27 -10.10 -30.11
N VAL A 451 -14.06 -11.07 -29.20
CA VAL A 451 -14.87 -11.17 -27.97
C VAL A 451 -14.78 -9.90 -27.14
N ALA A 452 -13.56 -9.35 -26.97
CA ALA A 452 -13.36 -8.10 -26.24
C ALA A 452 -14.14 -6.94 -26.88
N SER A 453 -14.13 -6.83 -28.21
CA SER A 453 -14.89 -5.80 -28.95
C SER A 453 -16.41 -5.96 -28.75
N GLN A 454 -16.94 -7.20 -28.80
CA GLN A 454 -18.35 -7.44 -28.53
C GLN A 454 -18.75 -7.07 -27.11
N LEU A 455 -17.92 -7.44 -26.12
CA LEU A 455 -18.15 -7.08 -24.72
C LEU A 455 -18.12 -5.56 -24.52
N MET A 456 -17.17 -4.85 -25.14
CA MET A 456 -17.12 -3.39 -25.08
C MET A 456 -18.39 -2.74 -25.66
N ALA A 457 -18.91 -3.25 -26.78
CA ALA A 457 -20.17 -2.78 -27.36
C ALA A 457 -21.36 -3.01 -26.40
N MET A 458 -21.45 -4.19 -25.78
CA MET A 458 -22.50 -4.49 -24.81
C MET A 458 -22.38 -3.61 -23.55
N LEU A 459 -21.16 -3.37 -23.05
CA LEU A 459 -20.91 -2.52 -21.88
C LEU A 459 -21.23 -1.05 -22.16
N LYS A 460 -21.11 -0.57 -23.40
CA LYS A 460 -21.61 0.77 -23.79
C LYS A 460 -23.11 0.87 -23.62
N ASN A 461 -23.86 -0.16 -24.03
CA ASN A 461 -25.32 -0.16 -23.89
C ASN A 461 -25.78 -0.13 -22.42
N VAL A 462 -24.99 -0.69 -21.47
CA VAL A 462 -25.27 -0.56 -20.03
C VAL A 462 -25.33 0.90 -19.59
N VAL A 463 -24.44 1.74 -20.14
CA VAL A 463 -24.37 3.17 -19.79
C VAL A 463 -25.33 4.01 -20.63
N ALA A 464 -25.55 3.63 -21.89
CA ALA A 464 -26.43 4.41 -22.78
C ALA A 464 -27.91 4.26 -22.40
N GLU A 465 -28.37 3.04 -22.12
CA GLU A 465 -29.80 2.72 -21.93
C GLU A 465 -30.08 1.72 -20.79
N GLY A 466 -29.04 1.25 -20.10
CA GLY A 466 -29.16 0.22 -19.06
C GLY A 466 -29.06 0.79 -17.63
N THR A 467 -28.54 -0.06 -16.73
CA THR A 467 -28.45 0.24 -15.28
C THR A 467 -27.38 1.26 -14.91
N GLY A 468 -26.54 1.66 -15.84
CA GLY A 468 -25.36 2.51 -15.62
C GLY A 468 -25.47 3.95 -16.15
N THR A 469 -26.65 4.46 -16.43
CA THR A 469 -26.85 5.78 -17.09
C THR A 469 -26.20 6.94 -16.34
N LEU A 470 -26.15 6.90 -15.01
CA LEU A 470 -25.49 7.92 -14.20
C LEU A 470 -23.94 7.89 -14.24
N ALA A 471 -23.36 6.92 -14.95
CA ALA A 471 -21.94 6.89 -15.27
C ALA A 471 -21.58 7.68 -16.54
N ALA A 472 -22.55 8.24 -17.23
CA ALA A 472 -22.32 9.01 -18.46
C ALA A 472 -21.40 10.22 -18.19
N VAL A 473 -20.43 10.42 -19.10
CA VAL A 473 -19.50 11.57 -19.05
C VAL A 473 -19.73 12.40 -20.32
N PRO A 474 -20.14 13.66 -20.20
CA PRO A 474 -20.39 14.49 -21.38
C PRO A 474 -19.18 14.56 -22.31
N GLY A 475 -19.40 14.37 -23.61
CA GLY A 475 -18.36 14.35 -24.63
C GLY A 475 -17.58 13.06 -24.77
N TYR A 476 -17.86 12.02 -23.96
CA TYR A 476 -17.17 10.75 -24.01
C TYR A 476 -18.11 9.56 -24.03
N GLN A 477 -17.80 8.54 -24.83
CA GLN A 477 -18.45 7.25 -24.72
C GLN A 477 -17.90 6.50 -23.51
N VAL A 478 -18.78 5.99 -22.66
CA VAL A 478 -18.44 5.18 -21.51
C VAL A 478 -18.96 3.75 -21.70
N ALA A 479 -18.17 2.76 -21.39
CA ALA A 479 -18.57 1.37 -21.28
C ALA A 479 -18.40 0.92 -19.83
N GLY A 480 -19.40 0.28 -19.22
CA GLY A 480 -19.26 -0.11 -17.82
C GLY A 480 -20.35 -1.05 -17.34
N LYS A 481 -20.26 -1.42 -16.05
CA LYS A 481 -21.25 -2.30 -15.41
C LYS A 481 -21.42 -1.93 -13.94
N THR A 482 -22.67 -1.90 -13.52
CA THR A 482 -23.08 -1.76 -12.13
C THR A 482 -22.97 -3.08 -11.38
N GLY A 483 -22.64 -3.01 -10.10
CA GLY A 483 -22.72 -4.12 -9.15
C GLY A 483 -23.47 -3.70 -7.90
N THR A 484 -24.28 -4.60 -7.39
CA THR A 484 -24.95 -4.48 -6.10
C THR A 484 -24.93 -5.87 -5.48
N ALA A 485 -24.30 -6.02 -4.35
CA ALA A 485 -24.20 -7.30 -3.66
C ALA A 485 -24.50 -7.12 -2.17
N ALA A 486 -25.43 -7.92 -1.65
CA ALA A 486 -25.64 -8.04 -0.22
C ALA A 486 -24.42 -8.71 0.42
N LYS A 487 -24.02 -8.26 1.61
CA LYS A 487 -22.90 -8.86 2.33
C LYS A 487 -23.36 -10.14 3.03
N PRO A 488 -22.49 -11.17 3.08
CA PRO A 488 -22.78 -12.35 3.89
C PRO A 488 -23.06 -11.97 5.35
N ASP A 489 -24.02 -12.63 5.96
CA ASP A 489 -24.33 -12.46 7.38
C ASP A 489 -23.52 -13.48 8.21
N PRO A 490 -22.94 -13.10 9.35
CA PRO A 490 -22.24 -14.02 10.23
C PRO A 490 -23.09 -15.19 10.72
N GLU A 491 -24.42 -14.99 10.82
CA GLU A 491 -25.38 -16.02 11.23
C GLU A 491 -25.84 -16.92 10.07
N GLY A 492 -25.32 -16.67 8.87
CA GLY A 492 -25.63 -17.40 7.64
C GLY A 492 -26.56 -16.62 6.71
N GLY A 493 -26.46 -16.90 5.41
CA GLY A 493 -27.22 -16.19 4.39
C GLY A 493 -26.62 -14.82 4.05
N TYR A 494 -27.50 -13.88 3.66
CA TYR A 494 -27.14 -12.51 3.27
C TYR A 494 -27.87 -11.49 4.13
N SER A 495 -27.19 -10.37 4.39
CA SER A 495 -27.76 -9.26 5.14
C SER A 495 -28.77 -8.48 4.30
N ASP A 496 -29.90 -8.11 4.88
CA ASP A 496 -30.93 -7.29 4.24
C ASP A 496 -30.60 -5.78 4.26
N SER A 497 -29.56 -5.38 5.00
CA SER A 497 -29.23 -3.96 5.22
C SER A 497 -27.80 -3.58 4.89
N ARG A 498 -26.89 -4.55 4.66
CA ARG A 498 -25.48 -4.33 4.38
C ARG A 498 -25.16 -4.75 2.96
N TYR A 499 -24.81 -3.79 2.13
CA TYR A 499 -24.54 -3.98 0.71
C TYR A 499 -23.19 -3.39 0.32
N VAL A 500 -22.64 -3.90 -0.79
CA VAL A 500 -21.56 -3.24 -1.53
C VAL A 500 -22.14 -2.75 -2.85
N ALA A 501 -22.10 -1.44 -3.05
CA ALA A 501 -22.49 -0.80 -4.29
C ALA A 501 -21.25 -0.53 -5.13
N SER A 502 -21.19 -0.99 -6.37
CA SER A 502 -20.00 -0.83 -7.21
C SER A 502 -20.32 -0.45 -8.64
N PHE A 503 -19.35 0.17 -9.30
CA PHE A 503 -19.35 0.43 -10.73
C PHE A 503 -17.93 0.25 -11.28
N VAL A 504 -17.81 -0.45 -12.40
CA VAL A 504 -16.55 -0.55 -13.15
C VAL A 504 -16.79 -0.04 -14.55
N GLY A 505 -16.02 0.96 -14.96
CA GLY A 505 -16.15 1.57 -16.27
C GLY A 505 -14.84 1.75 -17.00
N VAL A 506 -14.94 1.86 -18.31
CA VAL A 506 -13.87 2.09 -19.28
C VAL A 506 -14.15 3.40 -20.01
N VAL A 507 -13.20 4.30 -20.05
CA VAL A 507 -13.36 5.62 -20.67
C VAL A 507 -12.06 6.14 -21.31
N PRO A 508 -12.15 6.77 -22.52
CA PRO A 508 -13.24 6.68 -23.49
C PRO A 508 -13.44 5.24 -23.99
N ALA A 509 -14.67 4.81 -24.24
CA ALA A 509 -14.91 3.44 -24.70
C ALA A 509 -14.46 3.21 -26.14
N SER A 510 -14.41 4.25 -26.97
CA SER A 510 -13.91 4.22 -28.35
C SER A 510 -12.40 3.99 -28.41
N ARG A 511 -11.66 4.59 -27.49
CA ARG A 511 -10.19 4.51 -27.35
C ARG A 511 -9.81 4.39 -25.88
N PRO A 512 -9.90 3.20 -25.28
CA PRO A 512 -9.71 3.01 -23.85
C PRO A 512 -8.39 3.59 -23.32
N ARG A 513 -8.48 4.50 -22.38
CA ARG A 513 -7.35 5.11 -21.68
C ARG A 513 -7.35 4.81 -20.19
N LEU A 514 -8.54 4.77 -19.59
CA LEU A 514 -8.70 4.51 -18.18
C LEU A 514 -9.76 3.43 -17.95
N VAL A 515 -9.47 2.56 -17.01
CA VAL A 515 -10.45 1.72 -16.34
C VAL A 515 -10.58 2.22 -14.91
N ILE A 516 -11.79 2.59 -14.52
CA ILE A 516 -12.05 3.14 -13.19
C ILE A 516 -13.05 2.20 -12.50
N LEU A 517 -12.66 1.70 -11.35
CA LEU A 517 -13.55 0.98 -10.43
C LEU A 517 -13.86 1.88 -9.25
N VAL A 518 -15.14 1.95 -8.88
CA VAL A 518 -15.60 2.53 -7.62
C VAL A 518 -16.41 1.47 -6.87
N SER A 519 -16.09 1.27 -5.60
CA SER A 519 -16.81 0.37 -4.69
C SER A 519 -17.11 1.10 -3.40
N VAL A 520 -18.37 1.12 -2.98
CA VAL A 520 -18.86 1.81 -1.77
C VAL A 520 -19.41 0.75 -0.82
N ASP A 521 -18.85 0.68 0.36
CA ASP A 521 -19.16 -0.33 1.39
C ASP A 521 -20.22 0.20 2.36
N GLU A 522 -21.32 -0.53 2.47
CA GLU A 522 -22.46 -0.25 3.36
C GLU A 522 -23.03 1.17 3.21
N PRO A 523 -23.38 1.62 1.99
CA PRO A 523 -24.07 2.89 1.82
C PRO A 523 -25.46 2.86 2.45
N LYS A 524 -25.94 4.02 2.92
CA LYS A 524 -27.28 4.19 3.51
C LYS A 524 -28.17 5.00 2.56
N GLY A 525 -29.47 4.72 2.59
CA GLY A 525 -30.46 5.41 1.74
C GLY A 525 -30.60 4.85 0.32
N ALA A 526 -29.55 4.34 -0.28
CA ALA A 526 -29.57 3.61 -1.55
C ALA A 526 -28.50 2.52 -1.57
N ILE A 527 -28.81 1.41 -2.22
CA ILE A 527 -27.93 0.23 -2.29
C ILE A 527 -27.38 -0.01 -3.71
N TRP A 528 -28.00 0.61 -4.72
CA TRP A 528 -27.72 0.32 -6.14
C TRP A 528 -26.42 0.94 -6.61
N GLY A 529 -25.55 0.14 -7.22
CA GLY A 529 -24.28 0.62 -7.78
C GLY A 529 -24.48 1.72 -8.84
N GLY A 530 -25.57 1.67 -9.61
CA GLY A 530 -25.94 2.71 -10.58
C GLY A 530 -26.26 4.06 -9.94
N VAL A 531 -26.74 4.09 -8.68
CA VAL A 531 -27.11 5.33 -7.97
C VAL A 531 -25.97 5.81 -7.09
N VAL A 532 -25.23 4.91 -6.45
CA VAL A 532 -24.21 5.23 -5.45
C VAL A 532 -22.81 5.38 -6.07
N ALA A 533 -22.38 4.39 -6.87
CA ALA A 533 -21.01 4.30 -7.37
C ALA A 533 -20.83 4.91 -8.78
N ALA A 534 -21.85 4.81 -9.65
CA ALA A 534 -21.76 5.34 -11.01
C ALA A 534 -21.56 6.86 -11.09
N PRO A 535 -22.21 7.71 -10.26
CA PRO A 535 -21.93 9.15 -10.24
C PRO A 535 -20.51 9.48 -9.77
N ALA A 536 -19.96 8.73 -8.81
CA ALA A 536 -18.59 8.91 -8.36
C ALA A 536 -17.59 8.55 -9.47
N PHE A 537 -17.84 7.45 -10.19
CA PHE A 537 -17.09 7.11 -11.40
C PHE A 537 -17.13 8.25 -12.41
N ALA A 538 -18.32 8.81 -12.72
CA ALA A 538 -18.45 9.88 -13.71
C ALA A 538 -17.66 11.13 -13.33
N GLN A 539 -17.65 11.51 -12.05
CA GLN A 539 -16.88 12.65 -11.55
C GLN A 539 -15.37 12.42 -11.69
N ILE A 540 -14.86 11.24 -11.27
CA ILE A 540 -13.45 10.89 -11.41
C ILE A 540 -13.07 10.88 -12.90
N ALA A 541 -13.85 10.19 -13.72
CA ALA A 541 -13.59 10.05 -15.16
C ALA A 541 -13.57 11.41 -15.88
N LYS A 542 -14.54 12.27 -15.59
CA LYS A 542 -14.61 13.61 -16.19
C LYS A 542 -13.35 14.43 -15.91
N PHE A 543 -12.95 14.51 -14.65
CA PHE A 543 -11.76 15.25 -14.25
C PHE A 543 -10.50 14.67 -14.87
N ASP A 544 -10.32 13.35 -14.75
CA ASP A 544 -9.10 12.66 -15.19
C ASP A 544 -8.90 12.78 -16.70
N LEU A 545 -10.00 12.69 -17.49
CA LEU A 545 -9.94 12.88 -18.93
C LEU A 545 -9.61 14.32 -19.32
N GLN A 546 -10.19 15.30 -18.65
CA GLN A 546 -9.87 16.71 -18.87
C GLN A 546 -8.39 16.99 -18.55
N TYR A 547 -7.90 16.46 -17.44
CA TYR A 547 -6.50 16.58 -17.03
C TYR A 547 -5.55 15.95 -18.06
N LEU A 548 -5.83 14.71 -18.50
CA LEU A 548 -4.98 13.97 -19.44
C LEU A 548 -5.01 14.51 -20.87
N ASN A 549 -6.09 15.17 -21.29
CA ASN A 549 -6.28 15.66 -22.66
C ASN A 549 -6.10 17.17 -22.81
N GLY A 550 -5.67 17.87 -21.77
CA GLY A 550 -5.59 19.34 -21.81
C GLY A 550 -6.94 20.03 -22.00
N GLY A 551 -8.05 19.38 -21.62
CA GLY A 551 -9.40 19.93 -21.65
C GLY A 551 -10.21 19.67 -22.93
N VAL A 552 -9.65 18.99 -23.93
CA VAL A 552 -10.38 18.69 -25.18
C VAL A 552 -10.96 17.28 -25.15
N PRO A 553 -12.28 17.08 -25.22
CA PRO A 553 -12.89 15.77 -25.28
C PRO A 553 -12.55 15.03 -26.59
N PRO A 554 -12.02 13.78 -26.56
CA PRO A 554 -11.63 13.05 -27.76
C PRO A 554 -12.79 12.57 -28.65
N ASP A 555 -14.02 12.53 -28.12
CA ASP A 555 -15.23 12.10 -28.82
C ASP A 555 -16.17 13.29 -29.13
N ALA A 556 -15.71 14.54 -29.00
CA ALA A 556 -16.50 15.68 -29.43
C ALA A 556 -16.84 15.52 -30.93
N PRO A 557 -18.11 15.57 -31.35
CA PRO A 557 -18.43 15.57 -32.77
C PRO A 557 -17.69 16.73 -33.41
N ALA A 558 -17.02 16.48 -34.54
CA ALA A 558 -16.49 17.55 -35.36
C ALA A 558 -17.66 18.55 -35.54
N THR A 559 -17.52 19.76 -35.05
CA THR A 559 -18.47 20.82 -35.26
C THR A 559 -18.67 20.89 -36.77
N ALA A 560 -19.85 20.49 -37.24
CA ALA A 560 -20.26 20.79 -38.60
C ALA A 560 -20.07 22.30 -38.77
N THR A 561 -19.07 22.67 -39.53
CA THR A 561 -18.89 24.03 -39.98
C THR A 561 -20.20 24.38 -40.69
N ALA A 562 -21.05 25.14 -40.02
CA ALA A 562 -22.20 25.72 -40.64
C ALA A 562 -21.64 26.63 -41.75
N THR A 563 -21.67 26.14 -42.98
CA THR A 563 -21.59 26.94 -44.16
C THR A 563 -22.78 27.88 -44.08
N ALA A 564 -22.56 29.07 -43.55
CA ALA A 564 -23.46 30.21 -43.72
C ALA A 564 -23.50 30.49 -45.20
N SER A 565 -24.48 29.95 -45.88
CA SER A 565 -24.96 30.46 -47.16
C SER A 565 -25.66 31.78 -46.83
N SER A 566 -24.95 32.88 -47.03
CA SER A 566 -25.53 34.21 -47.09
C SER A 566 -26.39 34.33 -48.34
N PRO A 567 -27.53 35.04 -48.28
CA PRO A 567 -28.48 35.24 -49.37
C PRO A 567 -27.94 36.09 -50.52
#